data_07cce04a079f114434587a939e9511ba
#
_entry.id   07cce04a079f114434587a939e9511ba
#
_cell.length_a   1.000
_cell.length_b   1.000
_cell.length_c   1.000
_cell.angle_alpha   90.00
_cell.angle_beta   90.00
_cell.angle_gamma   90.00
#
_symmetry.space_group_name_H-M   'P 1'
#
loop_
_entity.id
_entity.type
_entity.pdbx_description
1 polymer ?
#
loop_
_entity_poly.entity_id
_entity_poly.type
_entity_poly.pdbx_seq_one_letter_code
_entity_poly.pdbx_strand_id
1 'polypeptide(L)'
;MERTILHCDCNGFYAGVECVQNPKLKTVPMAVGGDEESRHGIILAKNEIAKKFGIQTAETIWQAKRKCPNLVIVRPHHDLYSQYSKRVMDIYKEYTDYVEPFGLDEAWLDVTASKRLFGDGVKIANELRKRVREQTGLTISVGVSFCKVFAKLGSDYKKPDATTVFSKDNWKLFIHPLSVRDLLFVGKKTGDELERIGIKTIGQLASLDEHILTEHFGKAGIMLSRYARGLDNEPVKSIYEKNEVKSVGNGITFRKDLLGEEEIRGGVYALSDSIASRMRKKGLKCTTVQVMIKDPKFKTISRQQKLEFPTYTSRDIREAAMAIVKRSWNMKL
;
A
#
# COMPACT_ATOMS: atom_id res chain seq x y z
N MET A 1 26.52 -9.72 14.61
CA MET A 1 26.34 -8.26 14.35
C MET A 1 24.84 -7.98 14.49
N GLU A 2 24.45 -6.95 15.19
CA GLU A 2 23.03 -6.59 15.36
C GLU A 2 22.47 -6.05 14.04
N ARG A 3 21.28 -6.55 13.65
CA ARG A 3 20.60 -6.11 12.42
C ARG A 3 20.25 -4.64 12.52
N THR A 4 20.42 -3.92 11.41
CA THR A 4 20.01 -2.52 11.27
C THR A 4 19.12 -2.40 10.04
N ILE A 5 17.82 -2.33 10.29
CA ILE A 5 16.78 -2.25 9.27
C ILE A 5 16.24 -0.83 9.24
N LEU A 6 16.21 -0.24 8.07
CA LEU A 6 15.52 1.01 7.81
C LEU A 6 14.20 0.71 7.11
N HIS A 7 13.16 1.50 7.43
CA HIS A 7 11.97 1.63 6.61
C HIS A 7 11.86 3.08 6.16
N CYS A 8 11.91 3.30 4.86
CA CYS A 8 11.81 4.62 4.23
C CYS A 8 10.43 4.77 3.58
N ASP A 9 9.75 5.89 3.85
CA ASP A 9 8.37 6.13 3.40
C ASP A 9 8.24 7.59 2.93
N CYS A 10 7.83 7.81 1.67
CA CYS A 10 7.67 9.13 1.09
C CYS A 10 6.44 9.85 1.65
N ASN A 11 6.63 11.06 2.15
CA ASN A 11 5.55 11.82 2.76
C ASN A 11 4.54 12.31 1.70
N GLY A 12 3.32 11.79 1.76
CA GLY A 12 2.24 12.19 0.86
C GLY A 12 2.61 12.04 -0.62
N PHE A 13 3.19 10.92 -1.01
CA PHE A 13 3.94 10.68 -2.23
C PHE A 13 3.32 11.30 -3.49
N TYR A 14 2.10 10.92 -3.87
CA TYR A 14 1.46 11.47 -5.08
C TYR A 14 1.30 12.98 -5.00
N ALA A 15 0.84 13.49 -3.88
CA ALA A 15 0.70 14.93 -3.67
C ALA A 15 2.05 15.65 -3.67
N GLY A 16 3.09 15.02 -3.12
CA GLY A 16 4.46 15.51 -3.17
C GLY A 16 4.97 15.63 -4.60
N VAL A 17 4.78 14.61 -5.44
CA VAL A 17 5.17 14.62 -6.85
C VAL A 17 4.46 15.73 -7.62
N GLU A 18 3.13 15.88 -7.44
CA GLU A 18 2.37 16.97 -8.07
C GLU A 18 2.87 18.36 -7.63
N CYS A 19 3.20 18.50 -6.35
CA CYS A 19 3.77 19.75 -5.82
C CYS A 19 5.19 20.06 -6.33
N VAL A 20 5.96 19.03 -6.70
CA VAL A 20 7.27 19.22 -7.36
C VAL A 20 7.06 19.70 -8.80
N GLN A 21 6.12 19.12 -9.52
CA GLN A 21 5.80 19.51 -10.90
C GLN A 21 5.15 20.90 -10.98
N ASN A 22 4.29 21.22 -10.02
CA ASN A 22 3.62 22.51 -9.94
C ASN A 22 3.79 23.13 -8.53
N PRO A 23 4.83 23.96 -8.31
CA PRO A 23 5.10 24.55 -7.00
C PRO A 23 3.95 25.39 -6.40
N LYS A 24 3.03 25.90 -7.21
CA LYS A 24 1.85 26.64 -6.72
C LYS A 24 0.95 25.75 -5.84
N LEU A 25 0.95 24.43 -6.06
CA LEU A 25 0.20 23.48 -5.24
C LEU A 25 0.74 23.32 -3.81
N LYS A 26 1.96 23.79 -3.53
CA LYS A 26 2.53 23.77 -2.18
C LYS A 26 1.88 24.80 -1.24
N THR A 27 1.23 25.82 -1.77
CA THR A 27 0.72 26.96 -1.00
C THR A 27 -0.81 26.90 -0.79
N VAL A 28 -1.46 25.93 -1.36
CA VAL A 28 -2.92 25.73 -1.27
C VAL A 28 -3.27 24.33 -0.77
N PRO A 29 -4.44 24.13 -0.13
CA PRO A 29 -4.90 22.78 0.18
C PRO A 29 -5.14 22.02 -1.11
N MET A 30 -4.40 20.93 -1.35
CA MET A 30 -4.53 20.11 -2.53
C MET A 30 -4.57 18.62 -2.20
N ALA A 31 -5.27 17.88 -3.05
CA ALA A 31 -5.29 16.43 -3.00
C ALA A 31 -5.27 15.84 -4.42
N VAL A 32 -4.66 14.67 -4.54
CA VAL A 32 -4.74 13.84 -5.74
C VAL A 32 -5.98 12.97 -5.59
N GLY A 33 -6.84 12.98 -6.59
CA GLY A 33 -8.09 12.22 -6.55
C GLY A 33 -8.58 11.87 -7.94
N GLY A 34 -9.58 11.00 -7.99
CA GLY A 34 -10.25 10.63 -9.24
C GLY A 34 -11.03 11.78 -9.85
N ASP A 35 -11.87 11.46 -10.83
CA ASP A 35 -12.74 12.43 -11.47
C ASP A 35 -13.86 12.87 -10.49
N GLU A 36 -13.99 14.18 -10.29
CA GLU A 36 -14.99 14.77 -9.40
C GLU A 36 -16.42 14.49 -9.87
N GLU A 37 -16.65 14.50 -11.19
CA GLU A 37 -17.93 14.19 -11.80
C GLU A 37 -18.24 12.68 -11.78
N SER A 38 -17.23 11.86 -11.46
CA SER A 38 -17.39 10.43 -11.29
C SER A 38 -18.03 10.11 -9.95
N ARG A 39 -19.06 9.26 -9.95
CA ARG A 39 -19.77 8.74 -8.77
C ARG A 39 -18.84 8.21 -7.65
N HIS A 40 -17.56 7.97 -7.94
CA HIS A 40 -16.61 7.23 -7.10
C HIS A 40 -15.25 7.90 -6.96
N GLY A 41 -15.15 9.20 -7.23
CA GLY A 41 -13.90 9.94 -7.00
C GLY A 41 -13.53 9.92 -5.52
N ILE A 42 -12.36 9.31 -5.18
CA ILE A 42 -11.82 9.29 -3.83
C ILE A 42 -10.47 10.01 -3.78
N ILE A 43 -10.10 10.44 -2.58
CA ILE A 43 -8.79 11.02 -2.29
C ILE A 43 -7.74 9.90 -2.24
N LEU A 44 -6.72 9.98 -3.09
CA LEU A 44 -5.60 9.06 -3.12
C LEU A 44 -4.44 9.53 -2.24
N ALA A 45 -4.12 10.83 -2.30
CA ALA A 45 -3.11 11.46 -1.48
C ALA A 45 -3.46 12.94 -1.28
N LYS A 46 -2.83 13.58 -0.30
CA LYS A 46 -3.03 14.98 0.04
C LYS A 46 -1.76 15.63 0.54
N ASN A 47 -1.65 16.95 0.38
CA ASN A 47 -0.53 17.69 0.97
C ASN A 47 -0.79 18.02 2.46
N GLU A 48 0.23 18.51 3.15
CA GLU A 48 0.15 18.82 4.59
C GLU A 48 -0.87 19.93 4.89
N ILE A 49 -1.14 20.84 3.95
CA ILE A 49 -2.18 21.87 4.15
C ILE A 49 -3.56 21.22 4.16
N ALA A 50 -3.87 20.37 3.18
CA ALA A 50 -5.16 19.67 3.13
C ALA A 50 -5.34 18.72 4.33
N LYS A 51 -4.26 18.10 4.82
CA LYS A 51 -4.28 17.25 6.01
C LYS A 51 -4.77 18.01 7.27
N LYS A 52 -4.41 19.30 7.41
CA LYS A 52 -4.84 20.12 8.55
C LYS A 52 -6.36 20.34 8.59
N PHE A 53 -7.06 20.22 7.46
CA PHE A 53 -8.52 20.25 7.38
C PHE A 53 -9.17 18.90 7.71
N GLY A 54 -8.40 17.91 8.14
CA GLY A 54 -8.92 16.57 8.47
C GLY A 54 -9.30 15.72 7.26
N ILE A 55 -8.77 16.07 6.06
CA ILE A 55 -8.97 15.26 4.84
C ILE A 55 -8.25 13.94 4.99
N GLN A 56 -8.91 12.84 4.65
CA GLN A 56 -8.37 11.49 4.76
C GLN A 56 -8.22 10.82 3.40
N THR A 57 -7.25 9.91 3.28
CA THR A 57 -7.13 9.03 2.12
C THR A 57 -8.31 8.07 2.09
N ALA A 58 -8.78 7.74 0.90
CA ALA A 58 -9.95 6.91 0.62
C ALA A 58 -11.33 7.52 0.95
N GLU A 59 -11.40 8.75 1.50
CA GLU A 59 -12.70 9.45 1.57
C GLU A 59 -13.11 9.99 0.19
N THR A 60 -14.40 10.21 -0.01
CA THR A 60 -14.92 10.76 -1.27
C THR A 60 -14.50 12.23 -1.44
N ILE A 61 -14.31 12.67 -2.68
CA ILE A 61 -13.99 14.06 -3.01
C ILE A 61 -15.07 15.00 -2.43
N TRP A 62 -16.34 14.61 -2.49
CA TRP A 62 -17.44 15.36 -1.90
C TRP A 62 -17.27 15.56 -0.37
N GLN A 63 -16.92 14.50 0.37
CA GLN A 63 -16.65 14.62 1.82
C GLN A 63 -15.45 15.52 2.09
N ALA A 64 -14.38 15.39 1.30
CA ALA A 64 -13.20 16.21 1.42
C ALA A 64 -13.50 17.70 1.17
N LYS A 65 -14.28 18.03 0.14
CA LYS A 65 -14.69 19.40 -0.16
C LYS A 65 -15.64 20.01 0.89
N ARG A 66 -16.43 19.20 1.57
CA ARG A 66 -17.20 19.70 2.72
C ARG A 66 -16.32 20.17 3.88
N LYS A 67 -15.16 19.53 4.08
CA LYS A 67 -14.18 19.93 5.09
C LYS A 67 -13.31 21.10 4.63
N CYS A 68 -13.04 21.19 3.34
CA CYS A 68 -12.21 22.23 2.73
C CYS A 68 -12.81 22.63 1.37
N PRO A 69 -13.72 23.65 1.32
CA PRO A 69 -14.38 24.08 0.08
C PRO A 69 -13.39 24.50 -1.03
N ASN A 70 -12.25 25.06 -0.64
CA ASN A 70 -11.20 25.52 -1.56
C ASN A 70 -10.17 24.44 -1.91
N LEU A 71 -10.48 23.15 -1.66
CA LEU A 71 -9.60 22.04 -1.97
C LEU A 71 -9.38 21.92 -3.48
N VAL A 72 -8.12 22.00 -3.89
CA VAL A 72 -7.71 21.76 -5.29
C VAL A 72 -7.57 20.27 -5.52
N ILE A 73 -8.31 19.71 -6.45
CA ILE A 73 -8.20 18.30 -6.85
C ILE A 73 -7.36 18.20 -8.12
N VAL A 74 -6.33 17.35 -8.07
CA VAL A 74 -5.46 17.04 -9.20
C VAL A 74 -5.69 15.59 -9.62
N ARG A 75 -5.85 15.35 -10.92
CA ARG A 75 -5.96 13.98 -11.46
C ARG A 75 -4.63 13.23 -11.31
N PRO A 76 -4.63 11.92 -11.01
CA PRO A 76 -3.40 11.17 -10.81
C PRO A 76 -2.63 10.94 -12.12
N HIS A 77 -1.30 11.13 -12.06
CA HIS A 77 -0.36 10.86 -13.16
C HIS A 77 0.50 9.64 -12.81
N HIS A 78 -0.07 8.44 -12.91
CA HIS A 78 0.57 7.19 -12.45
C HIS A 78 1.94 6.90 -13.10
N ASP A 79 2.12 7.24 -14.37
CA ASP A 79 3.41 7.06 -15.06
C ASP A 79 4.49 7.95 -14.43
N LEU A 80 4.14 9.18 -14.06
CA LEU A 80 5.03 10.10 -13.37
C LEU A 80 5.40 9.57 -11.98
N TYR A 81 4.41 9.05 -11.23
CA TYR A 81 4.67 8.45 -9.91
C TYR A 81 5.60 7.26 -10.01
N SER A 82 5.43 6.41 -11.04
CA SER A 82 6.34 5.28 -11.28
C SER A 82 7.78 5.73 -11.55
N GLN A 83 7.97 6.84 -12.28
CA GLN A 83 9.29 7.42 -12.52
C GLN A 83 9.94 7.95 -11.24
N TYR A 84 9.19 8.67 -10.41
CA TYR A 84 9.69 9.18 -9.13
C TYR A 84 9.99 8.05 -8.15
N SER A 85 9.13 7.03 -8.07
CA SER A 85 9.36 5.82 -7.29
C SER A 85 10.69 5.16 -7.68
N LYS A 86 10.92 4.97 -8.98
CA LYS A 86 12.18 4.40 -9.47
C LYS A 86 13.39 5.25 -9.04
N ARG A 87 13.34 6.57 -9.20
CA ARG A 87 14.44 7.48 -8.79
C ARG A 87 14.75 7.35 -7.29
N VAL A 88 13.72 7.30 -6.45
CA VAL A 88 13.88 7.11 -5.00
C VAL A 88 14.49 5.75 -4.69
N MET A 89 13.98 4.68 -5.29
CA MET A 89 14.53 3.33 -5.10
C MET A 89 15.97 3.21 -5.60
N ASP A 90 16.34 3.90 -6.67
CA ASP A 90 17.71 3.90 -7.17
C ASP A 90 18.69 4.59 -6.19
N ILE A 91 18.26 5.64 -5.48
CA ILE A 91 19.03 6.23 -4.37
C ILE A 91 19.26 5.21 -3.24
N TYR A 92 18.23 4.44 -2.87
CA TYR A 92 18.34 3.43 -1.80
C TYR A 92 19.35 2.33 -2.14
N LYS A 93 19.37 1.87 -3.39
CA LYS A 93 20.29 0.82 -3.88
C LYS A 93 21.76 1.20 -3.82
N GLU A 94 22.10 2.46 -3.74
CA GLU A 94 23.47 2.89 -3.57
C GLU A 94 24.05 2.56 -2.18
N TYR A 95 23.17 2.29 -1.19
CA TYR A 95 23.57 1.98 0.18
C TYR A 95 23.58 0.49 0.50
N THR A 96 22.75 -0.30 -0.18
CA THR A 96 22.62 -1.74 0.04
C THR A 96 21.90 -2.43 -1.12
N ASP A 97 22.25 -3.70 -1.37
CA ASP A 97 21.51 -4.56 -2.29
C ASP A 97 20.24 -5.15 -1.68
N TYR A 98 20.08 -5.04 -0.36
CA TYR A 98 18.90 -5.51 0.35
C TYR A 98 17.88 -4.38 0.44
N VAL A 99 17.17 -4.14 -0.66
CA VAL A 99 16.09 -3.15 -0.77
C VAL A 99 14.82 -3.89 -1.17
N GLU A 100 13.84 -3.94 -0.28
CA GLU A 100 12.54 -4.59 -0.48
C GLU A 100 11.44 -3.53 -0.57
N PRO A 101 10.94 -3.22 -1.78
CA PRO A 101 9.80 -2.32 -1.94
C PRO A 101 8.52 -2.89 -1.31
N PHE A 102 7.77 -2.06 -0.60
CA PHE A 102 6.47 -2.39 -0.01
C PHE A 102 5.32 -1.58 -0.62
N GLY A 103 5.58 -0.93 -1.73
CA GLY A 103 4.68 -0.09 -2.50
C GLY A 103 5.46 0.68 -3.54
N LEU A 104 4.86 1.78 -4.03
CA LEU A 104 5.56 2.70 -4.93
C LEU A 104 6.46 3.69 -4.18
N ASP A 105 6.15 3.96 -2.92
CA ASP A 105 6.69 5.07 -2.14
C ASP A 105 7.40 4.65 -0.86
N GLU A 106 7.44 3.34 -0.58
CA GLU A 106 8.07 2.84 0.64
C GLU A 106 8.87 1.56 0.41
N ALA A 107 9.93 1.38 1.20
CA ALA A 107 10.79 0.20 1.14
C ALA A 107 11.47 -0.06 2.49
N TRP A 108 11.77 -1.35 2.75
CA TRP A 108 12.76 -1.74 3.75
C TRP A 108 14.14 -1.84 3.15
N LEU A 109 15.14 -1.44 3.94
CA LEU A 109 16.56 -1.55 3.63
C LEU A 109 17.26 -2.29 4.78
N ASP A 110 18.02 -3.33 4.49
CA ASP A 110 18.96 -3.89 5.47
C ASP A 110 20.34 -3.26 5.22
N VAL A 111 20.76 -2.39 6.14
CA VAL A 111 22.03 -1.68 6.08
C VAL A 111 23.06 -2.23 7.07
N THR A 112 22.83 -3.42 7.61
CA THR A 112 23.69 -4.06 8.62
C THR A 112 25.16 -4.13 8.15
N ALA A 113 25.38 -4.56 6.90
CA ALA A 113 26.70 -4.69 6.31
C ALA A 113 27.28 -3.33 5.82
N SER A 114 26.43 -2.33 5.62
CA SER A 114 26.79 -1.03 5.04
C SER A 114 27.48 -0.09 6.03
N LYS A 115 27.48 -0.45 7.33
CA LYS A 115 28.01 0.40 8.42
C LYS A 115 29.44 0.85 8.22
N ARG A 116 30.30 0.00 7.64
CA ARG A 116 31.71 0.35 7.42
C ARG A 116 31.90 1.43 6.34
N LEU A 117 31.00 1.49 5.36
CA LEU A 117 31.10 2.43 4.23
C LEU A 117 30.36 3.74 4.51
N PHE A 118 29.18 3.66 5.11
CA PHE A 118 28.28 4.80 5.21
C PHE A 118 28.02 5.28 6.66
N GLY A 119 28.47 4.53 7.66
CA GLY A 119 28.22 4.81 9.07
C GLY A 119 27.03 4.02 9.62
N ASP A 120 26.55 4.41 10.79
CA ASP A 120 25.43 3.74 11.46
C ASP A 120 24.08 4.00 10.75
N GLY A 121 23.04 3.27 11.16
CA GLY A 121 21.71 3.37 10.56
C GLY A 121 21.09 4.77 10.65
N VAL A 122 21.41 5.53 11.70
CA VAL A 122 20.90 6.91 11.88
C VAL A 122 21.56 7.87 10.90
N LYS A 123 22.88 7.73 10.70
CA LYS A 123 23.60 8.52 9.71
C LYS A 123 23.10 8.23 8.30
N ILE A 124 22.95 6.95 7.95
CA ILE A 124 22.40 6.55 6.65
C ILE A 124 20.98 7.10 6.46
N ALA A 125 20.11 6.96 7.46
CA ALA A 125 18.73 7.47 7.40
C ALA A 125 18.67 8.99 7.13
N ASN A 126 19.49 9.77 7.84
CA ASN A 126 19.53 11.21 7.66
C ASN A 126 20.13 11.63 6.30
N GLU A 127 21.12 10.90 5.82
CA GLU A 127 21.70 11.11 4.49
C GLU A 127 20.70 10.78 3.39
N LEU A 128 19.97 9.66 3.49
CA LEU A 128 18.89 9.30 2.57
C LEU A 128 17.81 10.38 2.52
N ARG A 129 17.36 10.90 3.67
CA ARG A 129 16.37 11.99 3.73
C ARG A 129 16.88 13.23 2.99
N LYS A 130 18.13 13.61 3.21
CA LYS A 130 18.78 14.74 2.53
C LYS A 130 18.84 14.51 1.01
N ARG A 131 19.37 13.37 0.58
CA ARG A 131 19.55 13.05 -0.84
C ARG A 131 18.24 12.94 -1.60
N VAL A 132 17.24 12.28 -1.02
CA VAL A 132 15.91 12.21 -1.66
C VAL A 132 15.34 13.61 -1.85
N ARG A 133 15.46 14.49 -0.86
CA ARG A 133 15.00 15.88 -0.97
C ARG A 133 15.74 16.65 -2.06
N GLU A 134 17.06 16.58 -2.08
CA GLU A 134 17.90 17.32 -3.04
C GLU A 134 17.71 16.81 -4.48
N GLN A 135 17.60 15.50 -4.66
CA GLN A 135 17.57 14.90 -6.00
C GLN A 135 16.17 14.76 -6.58
N THR A 136 15.14 14.71 -5.75
CA THR A 136 13.75 14.48 -6.21
C THR A 136 12.77 15.60 -5.83
N GLY A 137 13.12 16.45 -4.86
CA GLY A 137 12.22 17.43 -4.27
C GLY A 137 11.16 16.84 -3.33
N LEU A 138 11.18 15.52 -3.10
CA LEU A 138 10.30 14.82 -2.16
C LEU A 138 10.94 14.77 -0.76
N THR A 139 10.12 14.51 0.26
CA THR A 139 10.60 14.21 1.60
C THR A 139 10.23 12.80 1.99
N ILE A 140 11.07 12.16 2.82
CA ILE A 140 10.81 10.83 3.36
C ILE A 140 10.90 10.83 4.88
N SER A 141 10.14 9.97 5.52
CA SER A 141 10.32 9.63 6.94
C SER A 141 10.97 8.26 7.04
N VAL A 142 11.94 8.12 7.95
CA VAL A 142 12.73 6.91 8.08
C VAL A 142 12.65 6.37 9.51
N GLY A 143 12.22 5.12 9.63
CA GLY A 143 12.34 4.37 10.87
C GLY A 143 13.58 3.49 10.85
N VAL A 144 14.36 3.52 11.94
CA VAL A 144 15.56 2.70 12.13
C VAL A 144 15.32 1.72 13.26
N SER A 145 15.45 0.43 13.02
CA SER A 145 15.24 -0.59 14.06
C SER A 145 16.01 -1.87 13.75
N PHE A 146 15.85 -2.87 14.62
CA PHE A 146 16.45 -4.20 14.48
C PHE A 146 15.55 -5.21 13.74
N CYS A 147 14.30 -4.83 13.43
CA CYS A 147 13.36 -5.65 12.67
C CYS A 147 12.47 -4.80 11.73
N LYS A 148 11.87 -5.44 10.73
CA LYS A 148 11.06 -4.77 9.69
C LYS A 148 9.85 -4.06 10.27
N VAL A 149 9.13 -4.72 11.19
CA VAL A 149 7.89 -4.20 11.77
C VAL A 149 8.14 -2.92 12.57
N PHE A 150 9.17 -2.88 13.39
CA PHE A 150 9.48 -1.69 14.19
C PHE A 150 10.11 -0.58 13.36
N ALA A 151 10.86 -0.91 12.32
CA ALA A 151 11.30 0.08 11.36
C ALA A 151 10.10 0.76 10.66
N LYS A 152 9.07 -0.02 10.26
CA LYS A 152 7.83 0.54 9.69
C LYS A 152 7.09 1.44 10.69
N LEU A 153 6.90 1.02 11.93
CA LEU A 153 6.33 1.86 12.98
C LEU A 153 7.12 3.15 13.16
N GLY A 154 8.46 3.07 13.12
CA GLY A 154 9.34 4.23 13.25
C GLY A 154 9.14 5.26 12.14
N SER A 155 8.96 4.80 10.89
CA SER A 155 8.71 5.72 9.77
C SER A 155 7.39 6.47 9.88
N ASP A 156 6.39 5.90 10.56
CA ASP A 156 5.09 6.53 10.77
C ASP A 156 5.03 7.41 12.02
N TYR A 157 5.93 7.21 13.00
CA TYR A 157 5.86 7.76 14.34
C TYR A 157 5.99 9.29 14.41
N LYS A 158 6.89 9.89 13.61
CA LYS A 158 7.18 11.35 13.62
C LYS A 158 7.02 12.00 12.25
N LYS A 159 6.14 11.47 11.39
CA LYS A 159 5.88 12.09 10.07
C LYS A 159 5.44 13.55 10.21
N PRO A 160 5.80 14.44 9.27
CA PRO A 160 6.63 14.21 8.09
C PRO A 160 8.14 14.43 8.33
N ASP A 161 8.96 13.92 7.39
CA ASP A 161 10.39 14.25 7.22
C ASP A 161 11.22 14.10 8.50
N ALA A 162 11.12 12.94 9.12
CA ALA A 162 11.79 12.65 10.38
C ALA A 162 12.54 11.31 10.33
N THR A 163 13.54 11.18 11.20
CA THR A 163 14.16 9.89 11.53
C THR A 163 13.75 9.47 12.93
N THR A 164 13.22 8.27 13.06
CA THR A 164 12.84 7.68 14.35
C THR A 164 13.63 6.41 14.60
N VAL A 165 14.15 6.23 15.81
CA VAL A 165 14.99 5.09 16.17
C VAL A 165 14.31 4.28 17.28
N PHE A 166 14.05 3.01 17.00
CA PHE A 166 13.61 2.02 17.98
C PHE A 166 14.70 0.96 18.17
N SER A 167 15.57 1.18 19.16
CA SER A 167 16.63 0.24 19.55
C SER A 167 16.10 -0.85 20.46
N LYS A 168 16.93 -1.90 20.71
CA LYS A 168 16.59 -2.95 21.69
C LYS A 168 16.41 -2.43 23.12
N ASP A 169 17.05 -1.30 23.43
CA ASP A 169 17.00 -0.74 24.77
C ASP A 169 15.76 0.13 25.02
N ASN A 170 15.21 0.77 23.95
CA ASN A 170 14.16 1.77 24.12
C ASN A 170 12.79 1.39 23.51
N TRP A 171 12.71 0.39 22.63
CA TRP A 171 11.50 0.11 21.85
C TRP A 171 10.24 -0.13 22.69
N LYS A 172 10.38 -0.83 23.84
CA LYS A 172 9.22 -1.09 24.72
C LYS A 172 8.61 0.19 25.25
N LEU A 173 9.44 1.17 25.61
CA LEU A 173 9.00 2.46 26.13
C LEU A 173 8.13 3.21 25.11
N PHE A 174 8.49 3.15 23.83
CA PHE A 174 7.82 3.91 22.77
C PHE A 174 6.74 3.11 22.05
N ILE A 175 6.92 1.80 21.83
CA ILE A 175 6.02 0.98 21.02
C ILE A 175 4.88 0.39 21.86
N HIS A 176 5.14 -0.06 23.09
CA HIS A 176 4.09 -0.66 23.92
C HIS A 176 2.87 0.25 24.19
N PRO A 177 3.01 1.58 24.35
CA PRO A 177 1.87 2.48 24.53
C PRO A 177 1.08 2.74 23.25
N LEU A 178 1.62 2.45 22.06
CA LEU A 178 0.94 2.72 20.80
C LEU A 178 -0.32 1.87 20.66
N SER A 179 -1.27 2.39 19.89
CA SER A 179 -2.48 1.67 19.54
C SER A 179 -2.13 0.35 18.84
N VAL A 180 -2.84 -0.70 19.17
CA VAL A 180 -2.70 -1.98 18.44
C VAL A 180 -2.99 -1.84 16.96
N ARG A 181 -3.77 -0.82 16.56
CA ARG A 181 -4.08 -0.51 15.17
C ARG A 181 -2.90 0.03 14.38
N ASP A 182 -1.87 0.52 15.06
CA ASP A 182 -0.66 1.01 14.42
C ASP A 182 0.28 -0.13 14.00
N LEU A 183 0.05 -1.35 14.53
CA LEU A 183 0.87 -2.51 14.19
C LEU A 183 0.60 -2.98 12.76
N LEU A 184 1.66 -3.27 12.03
CA LEU A 184 1.58 -3.77 10.67
C LEU A 184 0.64 -4.99 10.56
N PHE A 185 -0.21 -5.00 9.55
CA PHE A 185 -1.26 -5.99 9.28
C PHE A 185 -2.46 -5.98 10.26
N VAL A 186 -2.54 -5.04 11.20
CA VAL A 186 -3.75 -4.81 11.98
C VAL A 186 -4.67 -3.85 11.22
N GLY A 187 -5.46 -4.40 10.31
CA GLY A 187 -6.52 -3.65 9.62
C GLY A 187 -7.75 -3.45 10.51
N LYS A 188 -8.77 -2.74 9.98
CA LYS A 188 -9.99 -2.39 10.72
C LYS A 188 -10.62 -3.60 11.42
N LYS A 189 -10.88 -4.70 10.71
CA LYS A 189 -11.54 -5.89 11.29
C LYS A 189 -10.73 -6.53 12.42
N THR A 190 -9.43 -6.69 12.20
CA THR A 190 -8.52 -7.24 13.21
C THR A 190 -8.42 -6.32 14.43
N GLY A 191 -8.33 -5.00 14.20
CA GLY A 191 -8.30 -4.02 15.28
C GLY A 191 -9.61 -4.00 16.08
N ASP A 192 -10.77 -4.03 15.41
CA ASP A 192 -12.09 -4.08 16.08
C ASP A 192 -12.23 -5.34 16.95
N GLU A 193 -11.75 -6.48 16.46
CA GLU A 193 -11.78 -7.75 17.21
C GLU A 193 -10.80 -7.75 18.39
N LEU A 194 -9.58 -7.24 18.22
CA LEU A 194 -8.62 -7.07 19.32
C LEU A 194 -9.19 -6.18 20.42
N GLU A 195 -9.78 -5.04 20.06
CA GLU A 195 -10.41 -4.14 21.02
C GLU A 195 -11.62 -4.76 21.71
N ARG A 196 -12.40 -5.59 21.01
CA ARG A 196 -13.53 -6.33 21.59
C ARG A 196 -13.10 -7.30 22.70
N ILE A 197 -11.92 -7.91 22.57
CA ILE A 197 -11.33 -8.77 23.60
C ILE A 197 -10.45 -7.99 24.61
N GLY A 198 -10.53 -6.65 24.60
CA GLY A 198 -9.87 -5.78 25.58
C GLY A 198 -8.44 -5.36 25.23
N ILE A 199 -7.92 -5.70 24.02
CA ILE A 199 -6.56 -5.40 23.60
C ILE A 199 -6.55 -4.09 22.78
N LYS A 200 -6.05 -3.02 23.39
CA LYS A 200 -6.01 -1.68 22.79
C LYS A 200 -4.61 -1.23 22.42
N THR A 201 -3.58 -1.74 23.09
CA THR A 201 -2.19 -1.34 22.87
C THR A 201 -1.32 -2.50 22.39
N ILE A 202 -0.20 -2.18 21.75
CA ILE A 202 0.79 -3.16 21.34
C ILE A 202 1.38 -3.90 22.54
N GLY A 203 1.57 -3.20 23.66
CA GLY A 203 2.05 -3.80 24.91
C GLY A 203 1.09 -4.84 25.50
N GLN A 204 -0.22 -4.57 25.46
CA GLN A 204 -1.24 -5.55 25.85
C GLN A 204 -1.22 -6.77 24.93
N LEU A 205 -1.10 -6.56 23.62
CA LEU A 205 -0.97 -7.64 22.64
C LEU A 205 0.29 -8.49 22.89
N ALA A 206 1.42 -7.85 23.20
CA ALA A 206 2.68 -8.53 23.51
C ALA A 206 2.61 -9.40 24.77
N SER A 207 1.77 -9.03 25.73
CA SER A 207 1.58 -9.73 27.01
C SER A 207 0.55 -10.84 26.95
N LEU A 208 -0.24 -10.92 25.88
CA LEU A 208 -1.30 -11.92 25.78
C LEU A 208 -0.71 -13.30 25.42
N ASP A 209 -1.36 -14.35 25.91
CA ASP A 209 -1.00 -15.72 25.56
C ASP A 209 -1.24 -15.96 24.06
N GLU A 210 -0.26 -16.60 23.43
CA GLU A 210 -0.31 -16.89 22.00
C GLU A 210 -1.45 -17.85 21.62
N HIS A 211 -1.86 -18.72 22.56
CA HIS A 211 -2.99 -19.62 22.36
C HIS A 211 -4.30 -18.85 22.16
N ILE A 212 -4.57 -17.83 22.97
CA ILE A 212 -5.75 -16.97 22.84
C ILE A 212 -5.77 -16.28 21.49
N LEU A 213 -4.61 -15.75 21.06
CA LEU A 213 -4.50 -15.11 19.74
C LEU A 213 -4.69 -16.09 18.59
N THR A 214 -4.25 -17.34 18.78
CA THR A 214 -4.43 -18.39 17.77
C THR A 214 -5.89 -18.81 17.64
N GLU A 215 -6.63 -18.90 18.74
CA GLU A 215 -8.07 -19.18 18.72
C GLU A 215 -8.87 -18.11 17.97
N HIS A 216 -8.57 -16.83 18.20
CA HIS A 216 -9.29 -15.71 17.58
C HIS A 216 -8.85 -15.44 16.12
N PHE A 217 -7.57 -15.57 15.82
CA PHE A 217 -6.98 -15.08 14.55
C PHE A 217 -6.22 -16.16 13.77
N GLY A 218 -6.17 -17.40 14.26
CA GLY A 218 -5.41 -18.48 13.62
C GLY A 218 -3.92 -18.11 13.45
N LYS A 219 -3.36 -18.42 12.29
CA LYS A 219 -1.94 -18.13 11.98
C LYS A 219 -1.61 -16.64 12.05
N ALA A 220 -2.56 -15.75 11.79
CA ALA A 220 -2.35 -14.31 11.92
C ALA A 220 -2.13 -13.91 13.38
N GLY A 221 -2.77 -14.56 14.34
CA GLY A 221 -2.56 -14.33 15.77
C GLY A 221 -1.14 -14.60 16.22
N ILE A 222 -0.55 -15.71 15.78
CA ILE A 222 0.87 -16.04 16.04
C ILE A 222 1.80 -14.96 15.48
N MET A 223 1.57 -14.54 14.25
CA MET A 223 2.35 -13.49 13.60
C MET A 223 2.25 -12.16 14.39
N LEU A 224 1.05 -11.74 14.75
CA LEU A 224 0.82 -10.50 15.51
C LEU A 224 1.47 -10.55 16.90
N SER A 225 1.40 -11.69 17.59
CA SER A 225 2.11 -11.91 18.86
C SER A 225 3.62 -11.69 18.71
N ARG A 226 4.22 -12.31 17.71
CA ARG A 226 5.66 -12.17 17.42
C ARG A 226 6.03 -10.72 17.08
N TYR A 227 5.22 -10.05 16.28
CA TYR A 227 5.43 -8.65 15.90
C TYR A 227 5.38 -7.71 17.11
N ALA A 228 4.37 -7.87 17.97
CA ALA A 228 4.24 -7.06 19.19
C ALA A 228 5.40 -7.25 20.17
N ARG A 229 6.04 -8.42 20.15
CA ARG A 229 7.21 -8.77 20.98
C ARG A 229 8.56 -8.42 20.33
N GLY A 230 8.57 -7.85 19.14
CA GLY A 230 9.81 -7.57 18.39
C GLY A 230 10.56 -8.82 17.92
N LEU A 231 9.87 -9.93 17.77
CA LEU A 231 10.42 -11.23 17.33
C LEU A 231 10.29 -11.45 15.82
N ASP A 232 10.17 -10.36 15.06
CA ASP A 232 10.18 -10.40 13.61
C ASP A 232 11.62 -10.58 13.10
N ASN A 233 11.90 -11.77 12.58
CA ASN A 233 13.21 -12.15 12.02
C ASN A 233 13.18 -12.23 10.49
N GLU A 234 12.09 -11.77 9.84
CA GLU A 234 11.99 -11.83 8.39
C GLU A 234 13.12 -11.03 7.74
N PRO A 235 13.89 -11.62 6.80
CA PRO A 235 14.95 -10.90 6.11
C PRO A 235 14.35 -9.84 5.15
N VAL A 236 15.11 -8.78 4.93
CA VAL A 236 14.84 -7.87 3.82
C VAL A 236 15.29 -8.54 2.54
N LYS A 237 14.42 -8.59 1.55
CA LYS A 237 14.72 -9.21 0.25
C LYS A 237 15.76 -8.39 -0.52
N SER A 238 16.60 -9.11 -1.25
CA SER A 238 17.56 -8.50 -2.15
C SER A 238 16.86 -8.00 -3.42
N ILE A 239 17.42 -6.96 -4.03
CA ILE A 239 17.02 -6.47 -5.37
C ILE A 239 17.17 -7.53 -6.46
N TYR A 240 17.97 -8.56 -6.23
CA TYR A 240 18.17 -9.68 -7.15
C TYR A 240 17.12 -10.77 -7.00
N GLU A 241 16.34 -10.76 -5.92
CA GLU A 241 15.23 -11.70 -5.73
C GLU A 241 14.06 -11.34 -6.63
N LYS A 242 13.72 -12.23 -7.56
CA LYS A 242 12.57 -12.07 -8.45
C LYS A 242 11.29 -12.48 -7.73
N ASN A 243 10.39 -11.54 -7.51
CA ASN A 243 9.04 -11.87 -7.08
C ASN A 243 8.27 -12.48 -8.25
N GLU A 244 7.79 -13.71 -8.09
CA GLU A 244 6.89 -14.32 -9.07
C GLU A 244 5.56 -13.57 -9.10
N VAL A 245 5.11 -13.22 -10.30
CA VAL A 245 3.80 -12.59 -10.51
C VAL A 245 2.72 -13.66 -10.36
N LYS A 246 2.01 -13.65 -9.23
CA LYS A 246 0.95 -14.63 -8.93
C LYS A 246 -0.36 -14.34 -9.67
N SER A 247 -0.66 -13.09 -9.96
CA SER A 247 -1.88 -12.68 -10.67
C SER A 247 -1.71 -11.35 -11.38
N VAL A 248 -2.48 -11.14 -12.45
CA VAL A 248 -2.65 -9.86 -13.13
C VAL A 248 -4.13 -9.53 -13.09
N GLY A 249 -4.49 -8.42 -12.45
CA GLY A 249 -5.88 -8.01 -12.28
C GLY A 249 -6.12 -6.55 -12.67
N ASN A 250 -7.36 -6.25 -12.99
CA ASN A 250 -7.87 -4.89 -13.15
C ASN A 250 -9.31 -4.83 -12.65
N GLY A 251 -9.74 -3.66 -12.19
CA GLY A 251 -11.11 -3.40 -11.75
C GLY A 251 -11.54 -2.00 -12.13
N ILE A 252 -12.83 -1.86 -12.41
CA ILE A 252 -13.45 -0.57 -12.74
C ILE A 252 -14.71 -0.42 -11.92
N THR A 253 -14.93 0.77 -11.37
CA THR A 253 -16.23 1.20 -10.88
C THR A 253 -16.87 2.05 -11.95
N PHE A 254 -17.99 1.59 -12.48
CA PHE A 254 -18.67 2.26 -13.59
C PHE A 254 -19.42 3.50 -13.11
N ARG A 255 -19.59 4.50 -14.00
CA ARG A 255 -20.31 5.75 -13.69
C ARG A 255 -21.78 5.49 -13.33
N LYS A 256 -22.39 4.46 -13.90
CA LYS A 256 -23.72 3.95 -13.58
C LYS A 256 -23.66 2.45 -13.35
N ASP A 257 -24.67 1.92 -12.70
CA ASP A 257 -24.83 0.47 -12.58
C ASP A 257 -25.06 -0.13 -13.96
N LEU A 258 -24.37 -1.22 -14.27
CA LEU A 258 -24.53 -1.92 -15.54
C LEU A 258 -25.77 -2.80 -15.49
N LEU A 259 -26.65 -2.62 -16.48
CA LEU A 259 -27.89 -3.37 -16.61
C LEU A 259 -27.89 -4.20 -17.90
N GLY A 260 -28.32 -5.45 -17.76
CA GLY A 260 -28.45 -6.35 -18.90
C GLY A 260 -27.12 -6.90 -19.41
N GLU A 261 -27.23 -7.89 -20.32
CA GLU A 261 -26.05 -8.62 -20.83
C GLU A 261 -25.10 -7.73 -21.66
N GLU A 262 -25.64 -6.78 -22.40
CA GLU A 262 -24.85 -5.98 -23.33
C GLU A 262 -23.91 -5.01 -22.61
N GLU A 263 -24.42 -4.27 -21.60
CA GLU A 263 -23.59 -3.33 -20.83
C GLU A 263 -22.54 -4.09 -20.02
N ILE A 264 -22.91 -5.22 -19.39
CA ILE A 264 -21.98 -6.08 -18.63
C ILE A 264 -20.91 -6.65 -19.54
N ARG A 265 -21.26 -7.07 -20.76
CA ARG A 265 -20.32 -7.55 -21.78
C ARG A 265 -19.30 -6.47 -22.15
N GLY A 266 -19.76 -5.25 -22.38
CA GLY A 266 -18.87 -4.11 -22.65
C GLY A 266 -17.82 -3.91 -21.55
N GLY A 267 -18.26 -3.93 -20.28
CA GLY A 267 -17.38 -3.82 -19.12
C GLY A 267 -16.37 -4.97 -19.00
N VAL A 268 -16.82 -6.20 -19.18
CA VAL A 268 -15.96 -7.40 -19.16
C VAL A 268 -14.93 -7.35 -20.28
N TYR A 269 -15.33 -6.91 -21.48
CA TYR A 269 -14.42 -6.83 -22.61
C TYR A 269 -13.32 -5.79 -22.39
N ALA A 270 -13.66 -4.60 -21.93
CA ALA A 270 -12.69 -3.55 -21.64
C ALA A 270 -11.65 -4.01 -20.58
N LEU A 271 -12.11 -4.67 -19.51
CA LEU A 271 -11.22 -5.22 -18.48
C LEU A 271 -10.33 -6.34 -19.01
N SER A 272 -10.89 -7.25 -19.82
CA SER A 272 -10.14 -8.37 -20.42
C SER A 272 -9.04 -7.87 -21.35
N ASP A 273 -9.31 -6.85 -22.15
CA ASP A 273 -8.32 -6.25 -23.04
C ASP A 273 -7.16 -5.62 -22.28
N SER A 274 -7.49 -4.90 -21.21
CA SER A 274 -6.49 -4.30 -20.32
C SER A 274 -5.59 -5.38 -19.67
N ILE A 275 -6.19 -6.45 -19.15
CA ILE A 275 -5.45 -7.56 -18.51
C ILE A 275 -4.59 -8.27 -19.53
N ALA A 276 -5.12 -8.63 -20.69
CA ALA A 276 -4.39 -9.30 -21.77
C ALA A 276 -3.19 -8.46 -22.23
N SER A 277 -3.37 -7.15 -22.39
CA SER A 277 -2.28 -6.23 -22.74
C SER A 277 -1.16 -6.22 -21.69
N ARG A 278 -1.52 -6.16 -20.41
CA ARG A 278 -0.54 -6.20 -19.30
C ARG A 278 0.21 -7.53 -19.24
N MET A 279 -0.48 -8.64 -19.49
CA MET A 279 0.13 -9.97 -19.51
C MET A 279 1.11 -10.10 -20.67
N ARG A 280 0.75 -9.67 -21.88
CA ARG A 280 1.65 -9.68 -23.06
C ARG A 280 2.92 -8.85 -22.81
N LYS A 281 2.77 -7.64 -22.26
CA LYS A 281 3.93 -6.78 -21.92
C LYS A 281 4.91 -7.43 -20.95
N LYS A 282 4.43 -8.36 -20.11
CA LYS A 282 5.24 -9.08 -19.12
C LYS A 282 5.62 -10.50 -19.54
N GLY A 283 5.23 -10.96 -20.73
CA GLY A 283 5.47 -12.33 -21.20
C GLY A 283 4.72 -13.40 -20.38
N LEU A 284 3.60 -13.06 -19.75
CA LEU A 284 2.86 -13.94 -18.83
C LEU A 284 1.65 -14.58 -19.54
N LYS A 285 1.28 -15.79 -19.10
CA LYS A 285 0.05 -16.49 -19.44
C LYS A 285 -0.72 -16.84 -18.18
N CYS A 286 -2.06 -16.78 -18.20
CA CYS A 286 -2.90 -17.25 -17.11
C CYS A 286 -3.47 -18.64 -17.39
N THR A 287 -3.67 -19.40 -16.35
CA THR A 287 -4.36 -20.70 -16.35
C THR A 287 -5.72 -20.64 -15.66
N THR A 288 -6.04 -19.50 -15.06
CA THR A 288 -7.29 -19.29 -14.32
C THR A 288 -7.78 -17.87 -14.55
N VAL A 289 -9.06 -17.72 -14.83
CA VAL A 289 -9.75 -16.43 -14.89
C VAL A 289 -10.66 -16.31 -13.68
N GLN A 290 -10.55 -15.18 -12.98
CA GLN A 290 -11.40 -14.84 -11.85
C GLN A 290 -12.19 -13.56 -12.16
N VAL A 291 -13.48 -13.58 -11.85
CA VAL A 291 -14.36 -12.41 -11.94
C VAL A 291 -14.86 -12.06 -10.56
N MET A 292 -14.77 -10.78 -10.21
CA MET A 292 -15.33 -10.21 -9.00
C MET A 292 -16.40 -9.19 -9.40
N ILE A 293 -17.62 -9.37 -8.87
CA ILE A 293 -18.77 -8.50 -9.12
C ILE A 293 -19.17 -7.87 -7.81
N LYS A 294 -19.30 -6.54 -7.81
CA LYS A 294 -19.79 -5.77 -6.67
C LYS A 294 -21.09 -5.08 -7.07
N ASP A 295 -22.15 -5.37 -6.33
CA ASP A 295 -23.47 -4.79 -6.56
C ASP A 295 -23.62 -3.36 -5.99
N PRO A 296 -24.71 -2.64 -6.31
CA PRO A 296 -24.98 -1.31 -5.77
C PRO A 296 -25.12 -1.26 -4.24
N LYS A 297 -25.42 -2.41 -3.59
CA LYS A 297 -25.49 -2.55 -2.13
C LYS A 297 -24.12 -2.91 -1.53
N PHE A 298 -23.05 -2.81 -2.32
CA PHE A 298 -21.67 -3.13 -1.95
C PHE A 298 -21.42 -4.61 -1.60
N LYS A 299 -22.37 -5.49 -1.89
CA LYS A 299 -22.15 -6.92 -1.74
C LYS A 299 -21.26 -7.42 -2.87
N THR A 300 -20.23 -8.18 -2.52
CA THR A 300 -19.24 -8.68 -3.49
C THR A 300 -19.36 -10.21 -3.62
N ILE A 301 -19.35 -10.69 -4.84
CA ILE A 301 -19.14 -12.09 -5.15
C ILE A 301 -17.86 -12.25 -5.97
N SER A 302 -17.17 -13.37 -5.79
CA SER A 302 -16.00 -13.74 -6.57
C SER A 302 -16.14 -15.18 -7.04
N ARG A 303 -15.87 -15.42 -8.33
CA ARG A 303 -15.91 -16.76 -8.95
C ARG A 303 -14.74 -16.89 -9.90
N GLN A 304 -14.23 -18.10 -10.02
CA GLN A 304 -13.11 -18.39 -10.92
C GLN A 304 -13.36 -19.64 -11.76
N GLN A 305 -12.63 -19.75 -12.85
CA GLN A 305 -12.63 -20.87 -13.75
C GLN A 305 -11.21 -21.17 -14.21
N LYS A 306 -10.80 -22.43 -14.10
CA LYS A 306 -9.56 -22.92 -14.71
C LYS A 306 -9.78 -23.04 -16.23
N LEU A 307 -8.78 -22.63 -17.00
CA LEU A 307 -8.76 -22.76 -18.45
C LEU A 307 -8.12 -24.08 -18.85
N GLU A 308 -8.50 -24.57 -19.99
CA GLU A 308 -7.95 -25.81 -20.58
C GLU A 308 -6.47 -25.62 -20.95
N PHE A 309 -6.12 -24.46 -21.53
CA PHE A 309 -4.77 -24.11 -21.92
C PHE A 309 -4.35 -22.75 -21.38
N PRO A 310 -3.04 -22.56 -21.06
CA PRO A 310 -2.53 -21.27 -20.65
C PRO A 310 -2.66 -20.23 -21.78
N THR A 311 -3.26 -19.07 -21.49
CA THR A 311 -3.50 -18.02 -22.50
C THR A 311 -3.10 -16.62 -22.03
N TYR A 312 -2.90 -15.72 -22.96
CA TYR A 312 -2.81 -14.27 -22.78
C TYR A 312 -3.72 -13.52 -23.77
N THR A 313 -4.60 -14.26 -24.49
CA THR A 313 -5.47 -13.62 -25.48
C THR A 313 -6.68 -12.98 -24.82
N SER A 314 -7.06 -11.80 -25.34
CA SER A 314 -8.27 -11.14 -24.86
C SER A 314 -9.51 -12.00 -25.09
N ARG A 315 -9.54 -12.75 -26.20
CA ARG A 315 -10.68 -13.60 -26.58
C ARG A 315 -10.96 -14.66 -25.52
N ASP A 316 -9.96 -15.48 -25.18
CA ASP A 316 -10.13 -16.59 -24.25
C ASP A 316 -10.52 -16.07 -22.84
N ILE A 317 -9.89 -14.95 -22.42
CA ILE A 317 -10.20 -14.30 -21.14
C ILE A 317 -11.64 -13.78 -21.12
N ARG A 318 -12.12 -13.15 -22.20
CA ARG A 318 -13.50 -12.65 -22.35
C ARG A 318 -14.52 -13.80 -22.29
N GLU A 319 -14.29 -14.86 -23.05
CA GLU A 319 -15.17 -16.02 -23.12
C GLU A 319 -15.31 -16.66 -21.72
N ALA A 320 -14.20 -16.93 -21.05
CA ALA A 320 -14.19 -17.46 -19.70
C ALA A 320 -14.87 -16.52 -18.68
N ALA A 321 -14.57 -15.22 -18.73
CA ALA A 321 -15.15 -14.24 -17.84
C ALA A 321 -16.67 -14.12 -18.05
N MET A 322 -17.16 -14.06 -19.29
CA MET A 322 -18.59 -14.04 -19.57
C MET A 322 -19.30 -15.33 -19.16
N ALA A 323 -18.67 -16.50 -19.34
CA ALA A 323 -19.21 -17.76 -18.84
C ALA A 323 -19.36 -17.75 -17.31
N ILE A 324 -18.38 -17.19 -16.59
CA ILE A 324 -18.45 -17.00 -15.13
C ILE A 324 -19.63 -16.07 -14.76
N VAL A 325 -19.75 -14.92 -15.43
CA VAL A 325 -20.82 -13.95 -15.16
C VAL A 325 -22.19 -14.61 -15.37
N LYS A 326 -22.41 -15.24 -16.54
CA LYS A 326 -23.70 -15.88 -16.90
C LYS A 326 -24.18 -16.91 -15.89
N ARG A 327 -23.28 -17.73 -15.34
CA ARG A 327 -23.65 -18.76 -14.35
C ARG A 327 -23.76 -18.26 -12.92
N SER A 328 -23.19 -17.09 -12.61
CA SER A 328 -22.99 -16.64 -11.21
C SER A 328 -23.74 -15.36 -10.86
N TRP A 329 -24.28 -14.66 -11.85
CA TRP A 329 -24.93 -13.38 -11.65
C TRP A 329 -26.26 -13.31 -12.42
N ASN A 330 -27.30 -12.83 -11.76
CA ASN A 330 -28.56 -12.55 -12.44
C ASN A 330 -28.47 -11.22 -13.17
N MET A 331 -28.30 -11.26 -14.49
CA MET A 331 -28.16 -10.08 -15.34
C MET A 331 -29.46 -9.31 -15.58
N LYS A 332 -30.56 -9.77 -15.02
CA LYS A 332 -31.88 -9.12 -15.13
C LYS A 332 -32.19 -8.19 -13.94
N LEU A 333 -31.29 -8.13 -12.96
CA LEU A 333 -31.43 -7.30 -11.78
C LEU A 333 -30.68 -5.97 -11.93
#